data_6509c5eb80e6bf932f442c49451e50a6
#
_entry.id   6509c5eb80e6bf932f442c49451e50a6
#
_cell.length_a   1.000
_cell.length_b   1.000
_cell.length_c   1.000
_cell.angle_alpha   90.00
_cell.angle_beta   90.00
_cell.angle_gamma   90.00
#
_symmetry.space_group_name_H-M   'P 1'
#
loop_
_entity.id
_entity.type
_entity.pdbx_description
1 polymer ?
#
loop_
_entity_poly.entity_id
_entity_poly.type
_entity_poly.pdbx_seq_one_letter_code
_entity_poly.pdbx_strand_id
1 'polypeptide(L)'
;MNPISAPETVPSGAGSARHLYLPAAIAALGGLLFGFDTAVINGAIVFLKHQFGWTESQTEIGASSLLLGCVFGASLAAFTSDRFGRKRVLLGAAALFAASSIASALPRDLTQFVVARLVGGVAIGLASTLSPLYIAEISPARIRGLLVSVNQLAIVTGILLSYSVNYTLTRAGTENWRWMFASATVPSMFFLLALVFVPESPRWLVQQGRESLAEDILSNIAGPEEARVEIQAIQSAIAGESKHLLHPAFRKPLVIAILVGLFSQFTGINTIIYYGSLVFLEHVPQQTPATALWASIMIGIINFLATLLGMYLIDELGRKPLLMSAFAGMGLSLVGVAAAIRTGISSILVLLLVLGYVACFAVGVGTGTWVLMSEICPTRVRGRAMSVATVFLWCGTLAVTLTFLSLVQLLTAPGAFLLYAVICFVAFLFVWKAVPETKGYSLEEIESRWIVQEKVRP
;
A
#
# COMPACT_ATOMS: atom_id res chain seq x y z
N MET A 1 24.53 -33.71 11.97
CA MET A 1 25.12 -32.41 11.71
C MET A 1 25.57 -32.39 10.26
N ASN A 2 24.71 -31.91 9.34
CA ASN A 2 25.10 -31.66 7.96
C ASN A 2 25.67 -30.23 7.89
N PRO A 3 26.81 -30.01 7.20
CA PRO A 3 27.40 -28.71 7.08
C PRO A 3 26.46 -27.79 6.24
N ILE A 4 26.24 -26.61 6.77
CA ILE A 4 25.59 -25.50 6.10
C ILE A 4 26.34 -25.25 4.78
N SER A 5 25.71 -25.53 3.65
CA SER A 5 26.26 -25.22 2.33
C SER A 5 26.42 -23.69 2.26
N ALA A 6 27.61 -23.24 1.96
CA ALA A 6 27.93 -21.85 1.69
C ALA A 6 27.01 -21.30 0.59
N PRO A 7 26.68 -20.01 0.59
CA PRO A 7 25.86 -19.42 -0.46
C PRO A 7 26.56 -19.64 -1.81
N GLU A 8 25.88 -20.35 -2.71
CA GLU A 8 26.36 -20.55 -4.07
C GLU A 8 26.62 -19.19 -4.71
N THR A 9 27.85 -19.03 -5.17
CA THR A 9 28.32 -17.87 -5.92
C THR A 9 27.42 -17.66 -7.15
N VAL A 10 27.03 -16.41 -7.36
CA VAL A 10 26.28 -15.95 -8.53
C VAL A 10 26.93 -16.51 -9.80
N PRO A 11 26.21 -17.25 -10.66
CA PRO A 11 26.77 -17.71 -11.93
C PRO A 11 27.16 -16.51 -12.80
N SER A 12 28.38 -16.51 -13.30
CA SER A 12 28.97 -15.49 -14.18
C SER A 12 28.49 -15.60 -15.65
N GLY A 13 27.17 -15.84 -15.83
CA GLY A 13 26.46 -15.74 -17.11
C GLY A 13 25.40 -14.63 -17.05
N ALA A 14 25.62 -13.68 -16.19
CA ALA A 14 24.65 -12.71 -15.74
C ALA A 14 24.30 -11.69 -16.81
N GLY A 15 23.03 -11.58 -17.15
CA GLY A 15 22.42 -10.35 -17.60
C GLY A 15 22.79 -9.22 -16.63
N SER A 16 22.92 -8.01 -17.17
CA SER A 16 23.41 -6.89 -16.34
C SER A 16 22.40 -6.62 -15.22
N ALA A 17 22.84 -6.64 -13.96
CA ALA A 17 22.04 -6.29 -12.78
C ALA A 17 21.28 -4.96 -12.96
N ARG A 18 21.81 -4.05 -13.77
CA ARG A 18 21.18 -2.78 -14.17
C ARG A 18 19.85 -3.00 -14.91
N HIS A 19 19.74 -4.00 -15.78
CA HIS A 19 18.51 -4.27 -16.54
C HIS A 19 17.37 -4.82 -15.69
N LEU A 20 17.65 -5.32 -14.50
CA LEU A 20 16.66 -5.76 -13.52
C LEU A 20 16.34 -4.71 -12.48
N TYR A 21 17.36 -4.24 -11.74
CA TYR A 21 17.15 -3.37 -10.58
C TYR A 21 16.66 -1.97 -10.95
N LEU A 22 17.12 -1.42 -12.07
CA LEU A 22 16.71 -0.08 -12.50
C LEU A 22 15.22 -0.02 -12.86
N PRO A 23 14.65 -0.89 -13.72
CA PRO A 23 13.22 -0.89 -13.99
C PRO A 23 12.38 -1.17 -12.75
N ALA A 24 12.82 -2.07 -11.86
CA ALA A 24 12.13 -2.35 -10.61
C ALA A 24 12.10 -1.12 -9.68
N ALA A 25 13.23 -0.43 -9.53
CA ALA A 25 13.33 0.79 -8.73
C ALA A 25 12.47 1.93 -9.32
N ILE A 26 12.47 2.09 -10.65
CA ILE A 26 11.61 3.08 -11.32
C ILE A 26 10.13 2.74 -11.09
N ALA A 27 9.72 1.47 -11.25
CA ALA A 27 8.34 1.08 -11.00
C ALA A 27 7.93 1.30 -9.52
N ALA A 28 8.85 1.12 -8.57
CA ALA A 28 8.61 1.37 -7.16
C ALA A 28 8.34 2.87 -6.84
N LEU A 29 8.75 3.81 -7.72
CA LEU A 29 8.37 5.21 -7.60
C LEU A 29 6.86 5.42 -7.64
N GLY A 30 6.09 4.53 -8.29
CA GLY A 30 4.63 4.53 -8.19
C GLY A 30 4.14 4.32 -6.76
N GLY A 31 4.83 3.47 -5.98
CA GLY A 31 4.61 3.33 -4.55
C GLY A 31 4.98 4.59 -3.77
N LEU A 32 6.11 5.23 -4.11
CA LEU A 32 6.53 6.48 -3.47
C LEU A 32 5.50 7.59 -3.69
N LEU A 33 4.96 7.73 -4.91
CA LEU A 33 3.91 8.70 -5.21
C LEU A 33 2.63 8.42 -4.41
N PHE A 34 2.23 7.14 -4.31
CA PHE A 34 1.12 6.74 -3.47
C PHE A 34 1.32 7.18 -2.01
N GLY A 35 2.48 6.88 -1.42
CA GLY A 35 2.80 7.28 -0.05
C GLY A 35 2.84 8.79 0.14
N PHE A 36 3.46 9.51 -0.79
CA PHE A 36 3.58 10.96 -0.74
C PHE A 36 2.20 11.64 -0.75
N ASP A 37 1.34 11.27 -1.69
CA ASP A 37 0.05 11.92 -1.85
C ASP A 37 -0.95 11.53 -0.76
N THR A 38 -0.85 10.31 -0.24
CA THR A 38 -1.62 9.87 0.93
C THR A 38 -1.29 10.72 2.17
N ALA A 39 -0.02 11.09 2.33
CA ALA A 39 0.46 11.82 3.51
C ALA A 39 0.39 13.34 3.36
N VAL A 40 0.36 13.89 2.14
CA VAL A 40 0.36 15.35 1.94
C VAL A 40 -0.87 16.02 2.54
N ILE A 41 -2.02 15.36 2.52
CA ILE A 41 -3.26 15.87 3.11
C ILE A 41 -3.14 16.07 4.62
N ASN A 42 -2.36 15.26 5.33
CA ASN A 42 -2.15 15.39 6.78
C ASN A 42 -1.64 16.78 7.16
N GLY A 43 -0.67 17.30 6.42
CA GLY A 43 -0.15 18.65 6.67
C GLY A 43 -1.06 19.75 6.16
N ALA A 44 -1.64 19.56 4.98
CA ALA A 44 -2.46 20.56 4.32
C ALA A 44 -3.84 20.77 4.98
N ILE A 45 -4.42 19.72 5.58
CA ILE A 45 -5.80 19.69 6.08
C ILE A 45 -6.06 20.74 7.16
N VAL A 46 -5.08 20.99 8.02
CA VAL A 46 -5.17 22.01 9.09
C VAL A 46 -5.35 23.41 8.49
N PHE A 47 -4.60 23.71 7.44
CA PHE A 47 -4.64 25.01 6.76
C PHE A 47 -5.90 25.14 5.87
N LEU A 48 -6.28 24.07 5.16
CA LEU A 48 -7.50 24.03 4.34
C LEU A 48 -8.76 24.24 5.19
N LYS A 49 -8.86 23.53 6.32
CA LYS A 49 -10.00 23.67 7.27
C LYS A 49 -10.12 25.10 7.76
N HIS A 50 -9.00 25.71 8.11
CA HIS A 50 -8.98 27.11 8.59
C HIS A 50 -9.31 28.12 7.46
N GLN A 51 -8.71 27.97 6.28
CA GLN A 51 -8.86 28.94 5.18
C GLN A 51 -10.25 28.95 4.57
N PHE A 52 -10.83 27.75 4.38
CA PHE A 52 -12.17 27.62 3.75
C PHE A 52 -13.30 27.46 4.75
N GLY A 53 -13.01 27.43 6.05
CA GLY A 53 -14.03 27.25 7.10
C GLY A 53 -14.76 25.90 6.99
N TRP A 54 -14.07 24.84 6.58
CA TRP A 54 -14.70 23.54 6.38
C TRP A 54 -15.27 22.95 7.65
N THR A 55 -16.49 22.44 7.57
CA THR A 55 -17.07 21.57 8.59
C THR A 55 -16.34 20.23 8.64
N GLU A 56 -16.57 19.42 9.69
CA GLU A 56 -15.97 18.08 9.78
C GLU A 56 -16.32 17.22 8.57
N SER A 57 -17.59 17.20 8.15
CA SER A 57 -18.03 16.44 6.98
C SER A 57 -17.38 16.93 5.69
N GLN A 58 -17.18 18.23 5.52
CA GLN A 58 -16.48 18.79 4.36
C GLN A 58 -14.99 18.41 4.39
N THR A 59 -14.39 18.36 5.57
CA THR A 59 -13.00 17.93 5.79
C THR A 59 -12.84 16.45 5.46
N GLU A 60 -13.78 15.60 5.88
CA GLU A 60 -13.82 14.18 5.53
C GLU A 60 -13.95 13.96 4.01
N ILE A 61 -14.88 14.69 3.36
CA ILE A 61 -15.07 14.64 1.90
C ILE A 61 -13.78 15.06 1.19
N GLY A 62 -13.17 16.17 1.60
CA GLY A 62 -11.91 16.65 1.03
C GLY A 62 -10.79 15.63 1.15
N ALA A 63 -10.60 15.08 2.34
CA ALA A 63 -9.55 14.10 2.61
C ALA A 63 -9.77 12.75 1.90
N SER A 64 -11.03 12.27 1.87
CA SER A 64 -11.39 10.96 1.33
C SER A 64 -11.62 10.94 -0.18
N SER A 65 -11.78 12.10 -0.83
CA SER A 65 -12.06 12.20 -2.28
C SER A 65 -11.00 11.48 -3.14
N LEU A 66 -9.74 11.56 -2.75
CA LEU A 66 -8.66 10.80 -3.38
C LEU A 66 -8.94 9.29 -3.37
N LEU A 67 -9.38 8.77 -2.22
CA LEU A 67 -9.59 7.33 -2.02
C LEU A 67 -10.73 6.79 -2.88
N LEU A 68 -11.77 7.59 -3.09
CA LEU A 68 -12.81 7.24 -4.05
C LEU A 68 -12.23 7.10 -5.46
N GLY A 69 -11.36 8.01 -5.87
CA GLY A 69 -10.59 7.89 -7.12
C GLY A 69 -9.74 6.62 -7.15
N CYS A 70 -9.09 6.24 -6.04
CA CYS A 70 -8.28 5.02 -5.94
C CYS A 70 -9.12 3.75 -6.17
N VAL A 71 -10.35 3.68 -5.65
CA VAL A 71 -11.28 2.57 -5.91
C VAL A 71 -11.55 2.43 -7.40
N PHE A 72 -11.86 3.53 -8.09
CA PHE A 72 -12.06 3.51 -9.54
C PHE A 72 -10.79 3.13 -10.31
N GLY A 73 -9.64 3.73 -9.96
CA GLY A 73 -8.37 3.44 -10.60
C GLY A 73 -7.95 1.98 -10.46
N ALA A 74 -8.04 1.42 -9.25
CA ALA A 74 -7.74 0.01 -8.99
C ALA A 74 -8.68 -0.94 -9.74
N SER A 75 -9.97 -0.60 -9.83
CA SER A 75 -10.96 -1.37 -10.59
C SER A 75 -10.66 -1.39 -12.10
N LEU A 76 -10.13 -0.30 -12.64
CA LEU A 76 -9.77 -0.18 -14.05
C LEU A 76 -8.40 -0.76 -14.37
N ALA A 77 -7.53 -0.95 -13.38
CA ALA A 77 -6.13 -1.30 -13.57
C ALA A 77 -5.93 -2.58 -14.39
N ALA A 78 -6.65 -3.66 -14.06
CA ALA A 78 -6.56 -4.93 -14.78
C ALA A 78 -6.98 -4.76 -16.25
N PHE A 79 -8.14 -4.19 -16.50
CA PHE A 79 -8.66 -4.00 -17.87
C PHE A 79 -7.74 -3.12 -18.73
N THR A 80 -7.30 -2.00 -18.19
CA THR A 80 -6.44 -1.06 -18.94
C THR A 80 -5.05 -1.65 -19.21
N SER A 81 -4.46 -2.33 -18.23
CA SER A 81 -3.13 -2.91 -18.37
C SER A 81 -3.08 -4.12 -19.28
N ASP A 82 -4.15 -4.93 -19.33
CA ASP A 82 -4.22 -6.05 -20.28
C ASP A 82 -4.38 -5.56 -21.71
N ARG A 83 -5.09 -4.45 -21.92
CA ARG A 83 -5.31 -3.88 -23.26
C ARG A 83 -4.11 -3.07 -23.77
N PHE A 84 -3.51 -2.21 -22.94
CA PHE A 84 -2.52 -1.21 -23.38
C PHE A 84 -1.09 -1.52 -22.95
N GLY A 85 -0.88 -2.49 -22.04
CA GLY A 85 0.41 -2.80 -21.46
C GLY A 85 0.64 -2.06 -20.12
N ARG A 86 1.56 -2.59 -19.33
CA ARG A 86 1.84 -2.08 -17.98
C ARG A 86 2.52 -0.72 -18.05
N LYS A 87 3.57 -0.59 -18.88
CA LYS A 87 4.34 0.64 -19.05
C LYS A 87 3.47 1.82 -19.50
N ARG A 88 2.63 1.62 -20.52
CA ARG A 88 1.81 2.71 -21.07
C ARG A 88 0.78 3.21 -20.05
N VAL A 89 0.17 2.30 -19.31
CA VAL A 89 -0.81 2.67 -18.26
C VAL A 89 -0.11 3.41 -17.13
N LEU A 90 1.08 2.97 -16.70
CA LEU A 90 1.89 3.67 -15.69
C LEU A 90 2.33 5.06 -16.16
N LEU A 91 2.71 5.24 -17.44
CA LEU A 91 3.00 6.55 -18.01
C LEU A 91 1.78 7.48 -17.95
N GLY A 92 0.61 6.97 -18.36
CA GLY A 92 -0.66 7.72 -18.25
C GLY A 92 -1.01 8.07 -16.82
N ALA A 93 -0.83 7.15 -15.88
CA ALA A 93 -1.04 7.38 -14.45
C ALA A 93 -0.08 8.46 -13.90
N ALA A 94 1.22 8.40 -14.25
CA ALA A 94 2.19 9.40 -13.82
C ALA A 94 1.87 10.81 -14.34
N ALA A 95 1.46 10.92 -15.62
CA ALA A 95 1.05 12.19 -16.22
C ALA A 95 -0.23 12.74 -15.56
N LEU A 96 -1.23 11.87 -15.34
CA LEU A 96 -2.48 12.23 -14.68
C LEU A 96 -2.23 12.66 -13.24
N PHE A 97 -1.33 12.00 -12.54
CA PHE A 97 -0.96 12.35 -11.17
C PHE A 97 -0.25 13.72 -11.10
N ALA A 98 0.70 13.98 -12.00
CA ALA A 98 1.37 15.29 -12.07
C ALA A 98 0.37 16.44 -12.34
N ALA A 99 -0.56 16.24 -13.27
CA ALA A 99 -1.62 17.19 -13.56
C ALA A 99 -2.55 17.41 -12.35
N SER A 100 -2.95 16.34 -11.68
CA SER A 100 -3.77 16.39 -10.47
C SER A 100 -3.07 17.11 -9.30
N SER A 101 -1.76 16.89 -9.11
CA SER A 101 -0.98 17.58 -8.07
C SER A 101 -1.00 19.07 -8.25
N ILE A 102 -0.81 19.56 -9.48
CA ILE A 102 -0.94 20.97 -9.83
C ILE A 102 -2.39 21.44 -9.62
N ALA A 103 -3.37 20.70 -10.14
CA ALA A 103 -4.77 21.02 -9.99
C ALA A 103 -5.21 21.09 -8.53
N SER A 104 -4.68 20.24 -7.64
CA SER A 104 -4.95 20.24 -6.20
C SER A 104 -4.32 21.43 -5.46
N ALA A 105 -3.37 22.12 -6.06
CA ALA A 105 -2.78 23.34 -5.53
C ALA A 105 -3.54 24.62 -5.89
N LEU A 106 -4.47 24.56 -6.87
CA LEU A 106 -5.13 25.75 -7.42
C LEU A 106 -6.59 26.00 -6.96
N PRO A 107 -7.28 25.11 -6.21
CA PRO A 107 -8.70 25.26 -5.93
C PRO A 107 -9.04 26.54 -5.17
N ARG A 108 -10.24 27.03 -5.42
CA ARG A 108 -10.86 28.16 -4.72
C ARG A 108 -12.02 27.74 -3.82
N ASP A 109 -12.49 26.51 -3.98
CA ASP A 109 -13.59 25.92 -3.23
C ASP A 109 -13.41 24.39 -3.07
N LEU A 110 -14.26 23.79 -2.21
CA LEU A 110 -14.24 22.37 -1.93
C LEU A 110 -14.48 21.51 -3.18
N THR A 111 -15.39 21.93 -4.07
CA THR A 111 -15.75 21.14 -5.25
C THR A 111 -14.56 20.98 -6.21
N GLN A 112 -13.86 22.09 -6.49
CA GLN A 112 -12.65 22.06 -7.32
C GLN A 112 -11.57 21.18 -6.69
N PHE A 113 -11.39 21.28 -5.36
CA PHE A 113 -10.45 20.45 -4.62
C PHE A 113 -10.81 18.97 -4.76
N VAL A 114 -12.05 18.60 -4.48
CA VAL A 114 -12.56 17.22 -4.59
C VAL A 114 -12.36 16.65 -5.98
N VAL A 115 -12.68 17.39 -7.04
CA VAL A 115 -12.49 16.93 -8.42
C VAL A 115 -11.01 16.70 -8.73
N ALA A 116 -10.13 17.63 -8.34
CA ALA A 116 -8.69 17.46 -8.54
C ALA A 116 -8.15 16.23 -7.81
N ARG A 117 -8.57 16.00 -6.56
CA ARG A 117 -8.19 14.84 -5.75
C ARG A 117 -8.74 13.53 -6.31
N LEU A 118 -9.98 13.51 -6.80
CA LEU A 118 -10.56 12.34 -7.48
C LEU A 118 -9.71 11.89 -8.67
N VAL A 119 -9.29 12.82 -9.51
CA VAL A 119 -8.43 12.55 -10.67
C VAL A 119 -7.08 11.98 -10.23
N GLY A 120 -6.45 12.55 -9.19
CA GLY A 120 -5.23 12.03 -8.60
C GLY A 120 -5.41 10.63 -8.04
N GLY A 121 -6.56 10.38 -7.40
CA GLY A 121 -6.91 9.06 -6.88
C GLY A 121 -6.98 8.00 -7.97
N VAL A 122 -7.56 8.30 -9.13
CA VAL A 122 -7.56 7.35 -10.26
C VAL A 122 -6.13 7.00 -10.67
N ALA A 123 -5.24 7.97 -10.75
CA ALA A 123 -3.83 7.75 -11.07
C ALA A 123 -3.13 6.87 -10.03
N ILE A 124 -3.36 7.13 -8.73
CA ILE A 124 -2.81 6.32 -7.63
C ILE A 124 -3.38 4.91 -7.64
N GLY A 125 -4.69 4.74 -7.85
CA GLY A 125 -5.32 3.43 -7.93
C GLY A 125 -4.73 2.56 -9.03
N LEU A 126 -4.46 3.15 -10.20
CA LEU A 126 -3.74 2.50 -11.30
C LEU A 126 -2.31 2.13 -10.88
N ALA A 127 -1.53 3.09 -10.38
CA ALA A 127 -0.13 2.90 -10.05
C ALA A 127 0.06 1.92 -8.88
N SER A 128 -0.76 1.99 -7.82
CA SER A 128 -0.67 1.10 -6.65
C SER A 128 -0.92 -0.38 -6.99
N THR A 129 -1.72 -0.63 -8.02
CA THR A 129 -1.97 -1.99 -8.52
C THR A 129 -0.88 -2.43 -9.51
N LEU A 130 -0.50 -1.56 -10.43
CA LEU A 130 0.38 -1.92 -11.55
C LEU A 130 1.86 -1.89 -11.22
N SER A 131 2.32 -1.04 -10.29
CA SER A 131 3.74 -0.99 -9.91
C SER A 131 4.23 -2.32 -9.32
N PRO A 132 3.60 -2.90 -8.28
CA PRO A 132 4.03 -4.19 -7.75
C PRO A 132 3.81 -5.33 -8.77
N LEU A 133 2.76 -5.27 -9.59
CA LEU A 133 2.52 -6.24 -10.65
C LEU A 133 3.65 -6.21 -11.70
N TYR A 134 4.01 -5.04 -12.19
CA TYR A 134 5.11 -4.87 -13.14
C TYR A 134 6.44 -5.37 -12.55
N ILE A 135 6.75 -4.99 -11.30
CA ILE A 135 7.95 -5.49 -10.61
C ILE A 135 7.95 -7.00 -10.55
N ALA A 136 6.81 -7.64 -10.21
CA ALA A 136 6.70 -9.08 -10.16
C ALA A 136 6.89 -9.76 -11.53
N GLU A 137 6.42 -9.12 -12.62
CA GLU A 137 6.49 -9.66 -13.99
C GLU A 137 7.89 -9.56 -14.63
N ILE A 138 8.73 -8.60 -14.20
CA ILE A 138 10.11 -8.47 -14.69
C ILE A 138 11.12 -9.21 -13.81
N SER A 139 10.71 -9.66 -12.61
CA SER A 139 11.62 -10.20 -11.61
C SER A 139 11.76 -11.71 -11.71
N PRO A 140 13.00 -12.25 -11.71
CA PRO A 140 13.23 -13.67 -11.56
C PRO A 140 12.57 -14.22 -10.29
N ALA A 141 12.05 -15.45 -10.35
CA ALA A 141 11.28 -16.06 -9.26
C ALA A 141 12.01 -16.02 -7.91
N ARG A 142 13.34 -16.22 -7.91
CA ARG A 142 14.19 -16.27 -6.71
C ARG A 142 14.18 -15.00 -5.87
N ILE A 143 14.09 -13.82 -6.50
CA ILE A 143 14.20 -12.51 -5.81
C ILE A 143 12.94 -11.65 -5.99
N ARG A 144 11.88 -12.20 -6.60
CA ARG A 144 10.61 -11.51 -6.87
C ARG A 144 10.00 -10.92 -5.60
N GLY A 145 9.94 -11.69 -4.51
CA GLY A 145 9.40 -11.24 -3.23
C GLY A 145 10.16 -10.03 -2.68
N LEU A 146 11.49 -10.06 -2.71
CA LEU A 146 12.33 -8.95 -2.28
C LEU A 146 12.06 -7.69 -3.10
N LEU A 147 12.02 -7.80 -4.44
CA LEU A 147 11.80 -6.65 -5.31
C LEU A 147 10.39 -6.06 -5.18
N VAL A 148 9.37 -6.90 -4.99
CA VAL A 148 8.00 -6.42 -4.69
C VAL A 148 7.96 -5.71 -3.34
N SER A 149 8.72 -6.16 -2.35
CA SER A 149 8.80 -5.50 -1.04
C SER A 149 9.44 -4.09 -1.11
N VAL A 150 10.27 -3.82 -2.13
CA VAL A 150 10.80 -2.47 -2.40
C VAL A 150 9.67 -1.48 -2.68
N ASN A 151 8.56 -1.92 -3.30
CA ASN A 151 7.40 -1.06 -3.49
C ASN A 151 6.77 -0.61 -2.16
N GLN A 152 6.68 -1.50 -1.16
CA GLN A 152 6.21 -1.12 0.18
C GLN A 152 7.17 -0.13 0.86
N LEU A 153 8.48 -0.36 0.74
CA LEU A 153 9.48 0.56 1.26
C LEU A 153 9.38 1.94 0.59
N ALA A 154 9.12 1.98 -0.71
CA ALA A 154 8.90 3.21 -1.45
C ALA A 154 7.64 3.96 -0.94
N ILE A 155 6.55 3.26 -0.62
CA ILE A 155 5.34 3.87 -0.03
C ILE A 155 5.68 4.59 1.28
N VAL A 156 6.32 3.91 2.23
CA VAL A 156 6.62 4.53 3.53
C VAL A 156 7.68 5.63 3.42
N THR A 157 8.59 5.54 2.45
CA THR A 157 9.53 6.61 2.10
C THR A 157 8.78 7.84 1.59
N GLY A 158 7.78 7.64 0.73
CA GLY A 158 6.91 8.70 0.23
C GLY A 158 6.15 9.40 1.35
N ILE A 159 5.61 8.64 2.31
CA ILE A 159 4.94 9.19 3.51
C ILE A 159 5.90 10.08 4.31
N LEU A 160 7.09 9.57 4.63
CA LEU A 160 8.09 10.32 5.39
C LEU A 160 8.55 11.59 4.67
N LEU A 161 8.78 11.48 3.36
CA LEU A 161 9.16 12.62 2.53
C LEU A 161 8.07 13.69 2.51
N SER A 162 6.81 13.28 2.35
CA SER A 162 5.66 14.18 2.37
C SER A 162 5.51 14.91 3.70
N TYR A 163 5.63 14.21 4.82
CA TYR A 163 5.60 14.86 6.14
C TYR A 163 6.73 15.87 6.33
N SER A 164 7.93 15.53 5.85
CA SER A 164 9.09 16.43 5.91
C SER A 164 8.89 17.68 5.06
N VAL A 165 8.36 17.52 3.85
CA VAL A 165 8.02 18.63 2.95
C VAL A 165 6.91 19.50 3.55
N ASN A 166 5.84 18.89 4.07
CA ASN A 166 4.76 19.62 4.74
C ASN A 166 5.28 20.49 5.89
N TYR A 167 6.15 19.91 6.74
CA TYR A 167 6.75 20.65 7.85
C TYR A 167 7.60 21.84 7.37
N THR A 168 8.43 21.65 6.37
CA THR A 168 9.28 22.73 5.84
C THR A 168 8.45 23.85 5.21
N LEU A 169 7.35 23.50 4.57
CA LEU A 169 6.45 24.45 3.90
C LEU A 169 5.48 25.16 4.84
N THR A 170 5.41 24.82 6.14
CA THR A 170 4.58 25.57 7.11
C THR A 170 4.89 27.05 7.14
N ARG A 171 6.13 27.44 6.79
CA ARG A 171 6.61 28.82 6.79
C ARG A 171 6.43 29.55 5.44
N ALA A 172 5.83 28.87 4.44
CA ALA A 172 5.68 29.42 3.08
C ALA A 172 4.51 30.41 2.92
N GLY A 173 3.98 30.96 4.02
CA GLY A 173 2.91 31.95 4.01
C GLY A 173 1.53 31.35 4.31
N THR A 174 0.47 32.15 4.09
CA THR A 174 -0.92 31.77 4.42
C THR A 174 -1.50 30.69 3.50
N GLU A 175 -1.02 30.59 2.27
CA GLU A 175 -1.44 29.58 1.29
C GLU A 175 -0.45 28.43 1.15
N ASN A 176 0.27 28.10 2.25
CA ASN A 176 1.30 27.07 2.29
C ASN A 176 0.82 25.68 1.82
N TRP A 177 -0.44 25.32 2.04
CA TRP A 177 -1.03 24.09 1.59
C TRP A 177 -0.98 23.91 0.06
N ARG A 178 -1.03 25.03 -0.70
CA ARG A 178 -0.87 24.97 -2.16
C ARG A 178 0.49 24.45 -2.57
N TRP A 179 1.54 24.91 -1.89
CA TRP A 179 2.89 24.43 -2.12
C TRP A 179 3.08 22.98 -1.67
N MET A 180 2.38 22.56 -0.59
CA MET A 180 2.40 21.15 -0.17
C MET A 180 1.88 20.24 -1.26
N PHE A 181 0.71 20.54 -1.87
CA PHE A 181 0.19 19.74 -3.01
C PHE A 181 1.05 19.90 -4.27
N ALA A 182 1.46 21.11 -4.62
CA ALA A 182 2.31 21.35 -5.80
C ALA A 182 3.64 20.58 -5.73
N SER A 183 4.20 20.36 -4.54
CA SER A 183 5.46 19.63 -4.36
C SER A 183 5.41 18.18 -4.86
N ALA A 184 4.24 17.55 -4.85
CA ALA A 184 4.04 16.20 -5.40
C ALA A 184 4.28 16.12 -6.93
N THR A 185 4.24 17.26 -7.62
CA THR A 185 4.57 17.33 -9.05
C THR A 185 6.02 16.92 -9.32
N VAL A 186 6.95 17.23 -8.41
CA VAL A 186 8.38 16.92 -8.59
C VAL A 186 8.63 15.41 -8.70
N PRO A 187 8.27 14.59 -7.72
CA PRO A 187 8.46 13.14 -7.84
C PRO A 187 7.60 12.53 -8.96
N SER A 188 6.45 13.13 -9.31
CA SER A 188 5.60 12.66 -10.42
C SER A 188 6.25 12.86 -11.77
N MET A 189 6.85 14.01 -12.01
CA MET A 189 7.60 14.29 -13.23
C MET A 189 8.84 13.41 -13.34
N PHE A 190 9.53 13.18 -12.21
CA PHE A 190 10.66 12.25 -12.19
C PHE A 190 10.23 10.83 -12.55
N PHE A 191 9.12 10.34 -11.99
CA PHE A 191 8.55 9.03 -12.34
C PHE A 191 8.16 8.96 -13.81
N LEU A 192 7.44 9.96 -14.32
CA LEU A 192 7.02 10.04 -15.73
C LEU A 192 8.21 9.95 -16.68
N LEU A 193 9.27 10.73 -16.44
CA LEU A 193 10.48 10.74 -17.27
C LEU A 193 11.24 9.42 -17.14
N ALA A 194 11.37 8.86 -15.95
CA ALA A 194 12.07 7.61 -15.73
C ALA A 194 11.38 6.42 -16.40
N LEU A 195 10.02 6.39 -16.42
CA LEU A 195 9.26 5.33 -17.08
C LEU A 195 9.48 5.25 -18.59
N VAL A 196 9.94 6.32 -19.24
CA VAL A 196 10.29 6.27 -20.69
C VAL A 196 11.38 5.23 -20.96
N PHE A 197 12.33 5.07 -20.04
CA PHE A 197 13.48 4.18 -20.15
C PHE A 197 13.22 2.74 -19.70
N VAL A 198 12.05 2.45 -19.15
CA VAL A 198 11.66 1.12 -18.67
C VAL A 198 11.11 0.29 -19.84
N PRO A 199 11.46 -1.02 -19.96
CA PRO A 199 10.86 -1.90 -20.98
C PRO A 199 9.38 -2.20 -20.66
N GLU A 200 8.65 -2.77 -21.61
CA GLU A 200 7.31 -3.31 -21.35
C GLU A 200 7.42 -4.66 -20.60
N SER A 201 6.34 -5.10 -19.94
CA SER A 201 6.30 -6.39 -19.24
C SER A 201 6.49 -7.57 -20.19
N PRO A 202 7.45 -8.49 -19.92
CA PRO A 202 7.62 -9.71 -20.71
C PRO A 202 6.35 -10.56 -20.76
N ARG A 203 5.65 -10.69 -19.64
CA ARG A 203 4.39 -11.45 -19.56
C ARG A 203 3.32 -10.88 -20.48
N TRP A 204 3.16 -9.56 -20.50
CA TRP A 204 2.22 -8.91 -21.39
C TRP A 204 2.61 -9.07 -22.87
N LEU A 205 3.91 -8.99 -23.19
CA LEU A 205 4.39 -9.20 -24.55
C LEU A 205 4.09 -10.62 -25.06
N VAL A 206 4.28 -11.64 -24.22
CA VAL A 206 3.90 -13.03 -24.55
C VAL A 206 2.39 -13.14 -24.76
N GLN A 207 1.56 -12.51 -23.93
CA GLN A 207 0.10 -12.48 -24.10
C GLN A 207 -0.34 -11.83 -25.42
N GLN A 208 0.46 -10.89 -25.95
CA GLN A 208 0.21 -10.23 -27.22
C GLN A 208 0.86 -10.96 -28.43
N GLY A 209 1.46 -12.13 -28.24
CA GLY A 209 2.16 -12.87 -29.29
C GLY A 209 3.50 -12.26 -29.72
N ARG A 210 4.09 -11.37 -28.91
CA ARG A 210 5.37 -10.70 -29.18
C ARG A 210 6.52 -11.36 -28.41
N GLU A 211 6.69 -12.67 -28.61
CA GLU A 211 7.61 -13.49 -27.83
C GLU A 211 9.07 -13.10 -28.03
N SER A 212 9.49 -12.72 -29.24
CA SER A 212 10.87 -12.29 -29.51
C SER A 212 11.30 -11.08 -28.67
N LEU A 213 10.40 -10.09 -28.50
CA LEU A 213 10.67 -8.94 -27.66
C LEU A 213 10.71 -9.30 -26.17
N ALA A 214 9.90 -10.27 -25.74
CA ALA A 214 9.94 -10.78 -24.38
C ALA A 214 11.25 -11.53 -24.11
N GLU A 215 11.73 -12.34 -25.07
CA GLU A 215 12.99 -13.06 -25.00
C GLU A 215 14.19 -12.10 -24.92
N ASP A 216 14.21 -11.03 -25.71
CA ASP A 216 15.25 -10.00 -25.65
C ASP A 216 15.33 -9.35 -24.26
N ILE A 217 14.18 -8.98 -23.69
CA ILE A 217 14.14 -8.34 -22.37
C ILE A 217 14.61 -9.31 -21.27
N LEU A 218 14.09 -10.54 -21.26
CA LEU A 218 14.46 -11.56 -20.27
C LEU A 218 15.91 -12.00 -20.41
N SER A 219 16.43 -12.10 -21.64
CA SER A 219 17.83 -12.43 -21.91
C SER A 219 18.78 -11.37 -21.37
N ASN A 220 18.41 -10.08 -21.46
CA ASN A 220 19.17 -8.99 -20.87
C ASN A 220 19.16 -9.00 -19.33
N ILE A 221 18.12 -9.58 -18.70
CA ILE A 221 17.95 -9.67 -17.24
C ILE A 221 18.66 -10.90 -16.69
N ALA A 222 18.42 -12.08 -17.24
CA ALA A 222 18.80 -13.36 -16.65
C ALA A 222 19.70 -14.21 -17.55
N GLY A 223 19.87 -13.84 -18.82
CA GLY A 223 20.59 -14.63 -19.82
C GLY A 223 19.64 -15.45 -20.72
N PRO A 224 20.16 -15.92 -21.91
CA PRO A 224 19.30 -16.49 -22.95
C PRO A 224 18.63 -17.81 -22.56
N GLU A 225 19.33 -18.68 -21.81
CA GLU A 225 18.80 -19.98 -21.40
C GLU A 225 17.69 -19.82 -20.35
N GLU A 226 17.90 -18.96 -19.34
CA GLU A 226 16.91 -18.67 -18.32
C GLU A 226 15.68 -17.94 -18.92
N ALA A 227 15.90 -17.08 -19.92
CA ALA A 227 14.82 -16.40 -20.64
C ALA A 227 13.86 -17.37 -21.31
N ARG A 228 14.38 -18.42 -21.98
CA ARG A 228 13.54 -19.45 -22.62
C ARG A 228 12.71 -20.25 -21.62
N VAL A 229 13.32 -20.62 -20.49
CA VAL A 229 12.62 -21.32 -19.38
C VAL A 229 11.49 -20.44 -18.84
N GLU A 230 11.77 -19.13 -18.59
CA GLU A 230 10.75 -18.22 -18.06
C GLU A 230 9.63 -17.98 -19.07
N ILE A 231 9.90 -17.89 -20.39
CA ILE A 231 8.85 -17.78 -21.42
C ILE A 231 7.95 -19.01 -21.42
N GLN A 232 8.50 -20.22 -21.34
CA GLN A 232 7.71 -21.44 -21.28
C GLN A 232 6.84 -21.48 -20.00
N ALA A 233 7.40 -21.02 -18.87
CA ALA A 233 6.65 -20.90 -17.62
C ALA A 233 5.50 -19.89 -17.75
N ILE A 234 5.74 -18.73 -18.39
CA ILE A 234 4.71 -17.71 -18.64
C ILE A 234 3.61 -18.27 -19.56
N GLN A 235 3.95 -18.95 -20.66
CA GLN A 235 2.99 -19.57 -21.58
C GLN A 235 2.13 -20.62 -20.85
N SER A 236 2.75 -21.48 -20.06
CA SER A 236 2.06 -22.50 -19.27
C SER A 236 1.13 -21.86 -18.22
N ALA A 237 1.56 -20.79 -17.57
CA ALA A 237 0.75 -20.05 -16.62
C ALA A 237 -0.47 -19.39 -17.29
N ILE A 238 -0.30 -18.77 -18.46
CA ILE A 238 -1.39 -18.17 -19.25
C ILE A 238 -2.39 -19.25 -19.70
N ALA A 239 -1.90 -20.38 -20.18
CA ALA A 239 -2.77 -21.50 -20.58
C ALA A 239 -3.56 -22.11 -19.41
N GLY A 240 -2.98 -22.08 -18.21
CA GLY A 240 -3.59 -22.57 -16.97
C GLY A 240 -4.55 -21.59 -16.28
N GLU A 241 -4.63 -20.33 -16.74
CA GLU A 241 -5.50 -19.33 -16.09
C GLU A 241 -7.00 -19.71 -16.19
N SER A 242 -7.65 -19.77 -15.03
CA SER A 242 -9.09 -20.00 -14.96
C SER A 242 -9.84 -18.68 -15.08
N LYS A 243 -10.91 -18.68 -15.90
CA LYS A 243 -11.84 -17.54 -15.98
C LYS A 243 -12.85 -17.47 -14.83
N HIS A 244 -12.98 -18.55 -14.04
CA HIS A 244 -14.01 -18.70 -13.01
C HIS A 244 -13.49 -18.39 -11.61
N LEU A 245 -13.39 -17.09 -11.27
CA LEU A 245 -12.98 -16.64 -9.93
C LEU A 245 -13.89 -17.19 -8.80
N LEU A 246 -15.19 -17.35 -9.07
CA LEU A 246 -16.19 -17.77 -8.09
C LEU A 246 -16.35 -19.30 -8.01
N HIS A 247 -15.40 -20.08 -8.58
CA HIS A 247 -15.41 -21.53 -8.38
C HIS A 247 -15.40 -21.85 -6.87
N PRO A 248 -16.20 -22.82 -6.38
CA PRO A 248 -16.31 -23.13 -4.96
C PRO A 248 -14.97 -23.26 -4.23
N ALA A 249 -13.99 -23.97 -4.82
CA ALA A 249 -12.64 -24.13 -4.24
C ALA A 249 -11.88 -22.82 -4.02
N PHE A 250 -12.21 -21.75 -4.74
CA PHE A 250 -11.51 -20.47 -4.65
C PHE A 250 -12.22 -19.44 -3.77
N ARG A 251 -13.47 -19.70 -3.35
CA ARG A 251 -14.26 -18.75 -2.54
C ARG A 251 -13.64 -18.49 -1.18
N LYS A 252 -13.22 -19.57 -0.47
CA LYS A 252 -12.65 -19.43 0.87
C LYS A 252 -11.37 -18.61 0.89
N PRO A 253 -10.32 -18.92 0.06
CA PRO A 253 -9.13 -18.09 -0.02
C PRO A 253 -9.42 -16.65 -0.46
N LEU A 254 -10.34 -16.42 -1.40
CA LEU A 254 -10.75 -15.09 -1.82
C LEU A 254 -11.38 -14.29 -0.67
N VAL A 255 -12.30 -14.90 0.09
CA VAL A 255 -12.92 -14.23 1.26
C VAL A 255 -11.88 -13.91 2.32
N ILE A 256 -10.94 -14.83 2.59
CA ILE A 256 -9.87 -14.56 3.55
C ILE A 256 -8.99 -13.39 3.07
N ALA A 257 -8.60 -13.36 1.79
CA ALA A 257 -7.82 -12.26 1.23
C ALA A 257 -8.54 -10.92 1.33
N ILE A 258 -9.84 -10.88 1.01
CA ILE A 258 -10.70 -9.69 1.17
C ILE A 258 -10.76 -9.24 2.63
N LEU A 259 -11.02 -10.16 3.56
CA LEU A 259 -11.16 -9.82 4.98
C LEU A 259 -9.83 -9.37 5.60
N VAL A 260 -8.70 -9.97 5.22
CA VAL A 260 -7.36 -9.51 5.65
C VAL A 260 -7.12 -8.09 5.15
N GLY A 261 -7.43 -7.80 3.88
CA GLY A 261 -7.35 -6.46 3.31
C GLY A 261 -8.24 -5.46 4.04
N LEU A 262 -9.50 -5.80 4.31
CA LEU A 262 -10.44 -4.95 5.05
C LEU A 262 -10.00 -4.70 6.49
N PHE A 263 -9.62 -5.75 7.23
CA PHE A 263 -9.14 -5.60 8.60
C PHE A 263 -7.88 -4.77 8.69
N SER A 264 -6.96 -4.86 7.71
CA SER A 264 -5.77 -4.01 7.69
C SER A 264 -6.12 -2.52 7.69
N GLN A 265 -7.24 -2.13 7.06
CA GLN A 265 -7.69 -0.74 6.99
C GLN A 265 -8.60 -0.35 8.15
N PHE A 266 -9.50 -1.24 8.57
CA PHE A 266 -10.45 -0.99 9.66
C PHE A 266 -9.79 -0.87 11.04
N THR A 267 -8.51 -1.23 11.18
CA THR A 267 -7.72 -0.91 12.38
C THR A 267 -7.57 0.59 12.62
N GLY A 268 -7.87 1.43 11.63
CA GLY A 268 -7.79 2.89 11.75
C GLY A 268 -6.43 3.49 11.42
N ILE A 269 -5.48 2.76 10.84
CA ILE A 269 -4.14 3.29 10.53
C ILE A 269 -4.20 4.57 9.68
N ASN A 270 -5.12 4.61 8.73
CA ASN A 270 -5.27 5.75 7.85
C ASN A 270 -5.79 6.99 8.57
N THR A 271 -6.47 6.85 9.72
CA THR A 271 -6.88 8.01 10.51
C THR A 271 -5.66 8.77 11.04
N ILE A 272 -4.61 8.06 11.44
CA ILE A 272 -3.35 8.68 11.87
C ILE A 272 -2.58 9.25 10.67
N ILE A 273 -2.56 8.54 9.52
CA ILE A 273 -1.83 8.98 8.34
C ILE A 273 -2.49 10.24 7.72
N TYR A 274 -3.82 10.32 7.69
CA TYR A 274 -4.57 11.43 7.06
C TYR A 274 -4.88 12.58 8.02
N TYR A 275 -5.22 12.28 9.27
CA TYR A 275 -5.71 13.26 10.24
C TYR A 275 -4.80 13.41 11.47
N GLY A 276 -3.63 12.76 11.49
CA GLY A 276 -2.75 12.76 12.66
C GLY A 276 -2.42 14.16 13.17
N SER A 277 -2.04 15.09 12.28
CA SER A 277 -1.77 16.47 12.66
C SER A 277 -3.00 17.19 13.23
N LEU A 278 -4.18 16.97 12.65
CA LEU A 278 -5.43 17.56 13.12
C LEU A 278 -5.82 17.01 14.50
N VAL A 279 -5.72 15.68 14.68
CA VAL A 279 -6.00 15.01 15.96
C VAL A 279 -5.05 15.50 17.06
N PHE A 280 -3.76 15.61 16.75
CA PHE A 280 -2.78 16.14 17.72
C PHE A 280 -3.08 17.60 18.05
N LEU A 281 -3.41 18.43 17.08
CA LEU A 281 -3.70 19.84 17.29
C LEU A 281 -4.96 20.08 18.15
N GLU A 282 -6.03 19.31 17.90
CA GLU A 282 -7.34 19.52 18.53
C GLU A 282 -7.52 18.79 19.87
N HIS A 283 -6.85 17.64 20.05
CA HIS A 283 -7.11 16.75 21.19
C HIS A 283 -5.93 16.56 22.15
N VAL A 284 -4.74 17.10 21.80
CA VAL A 284 -3.56 17.03 22.66
C VAL A 284 -3.22 18.46 23.16
N PRO A 285 -3.14 18.70 24.48
CA PRO A 285 -2.91 20.03 25.01
C PRO A 285 -1.63 20.69 24.50
N GLN A 286 -1.65 22.02 24.37
CA GLN A 286 -0.49 22.88 24.05
C GLN A 286 0.20 22.59 22.70
N GLN A 287 -0.55 22.08 21.72
CA GLN A 287 -0.02 21.86 20.36
C GLN A 287 -0.14 23.10 19.49
N THR A 288 0.82 23.24 18.59
CA THR A 288 0.79 24.18 17.48
C THR A 288 0.80 23.41 16.15
N PRO A 289 0.44 24.02 15.02
CA PRO A 289 0.54 23.34 13.72
C PRO A 289 1.95 22.78 13.45
N ALA A 290 3.00 23.49 13.86
CA ALA A 290 4.39 23.04 13.69
C ALA A 290 4.70 21.80 14.56
N THR A 291 4.26 21.78 15.83
CA THR A 291 4.50 20.62 16.71
C THR A 291 3.69 19.39 16.28
N ALA A 292 2.46 19.59 15.79
CA ALA A 292 1.64 18.51 15.25
C ALA A 292 2.26 17.89 13.98
N LEU A 293 2.79 18.71 13.09
CA LEU A 293 3.51 18.23 11.89
C LEU A 293 4.86 17.59 12.23
N TRP A 294 5.55 18.06 13.28
CA TRP A 294 6.74 17.38 13.79
C TRP A 294 6.40 15.96 14.30
N ALA A 295 5.29 15.80 15.02
CA ALA A 295 4.80 14.47 15.44
C ALA A 295 4.54 13.56 14.22
N SER A 296 4.00 14.11 13.12
CA SER A 296 3.83 13.36 11.86
C SER A 296 5.15 12.88 11.27
N ILE A 297 6.23 13.69 11.34
CA ILE A 297 7.57 13.24 10.91
C ILE A 297 8.05 12.05 11.77
N MET A 298 7.87 12.10 13.09
CA MET A 298 8.22 10.98 13.97
C MET A 298 7.44 9.72 13.63
N ILE A 299 6.15 9.86 13.34
CA ILE A 299 5.31 8.76 12.83
C ILE A 299 5.88 8.21 11.53
N GLY A 300 6.29 9.06 10.58
CA GLY A 300 6.90 8.65 9.32
C GLY A 300 8.23 7.90 9.52
N ILE A 301 9.09 8.37 10.40
CA ILE A 301 10.38 7.73 10.73
C ILE A 301 10.14 6.33 11.33
N ILE A 302 9.26 6.23 12.32
CA ILE A 302 8.94 4.94 12.96
C ILE A 302 8.30 3.99 11.94
N ASN A 303 7.38 4.49 11.11
CA ASN A 303 6.77 3.68 10.04
C ASN A 303 7.84 3.13 9.07
N PHE A 304 8.80 3.95 8.66
CA PHE A 304 9.89 3.53 7.79
C PHE A 304 10.79 2.47 8.45
N LEU A 305 11.30 2.74 9.65
CA LEU A 305 12.18 1.82 10.38
C LEU A 305 11.48 0.50 10.73
N ALA A 306 10.23 0.58 11.18
CA ALA A 306 9.42 -0.59 11.52
C ALA A 306 9.07 -1.43 10.27
N THR A 307 8.88 -0.80 9.11
CA THR A 307 8.70 -1.54 7.83
C THR A 307 9.95 -2.33 7.47
N LEU A 308 11.15 -1.75 7.62
CA LEU A 308 12.41 -2.48 7.40
C LEU A 308 12.52 -3.71 8.32
N LEU A 309 12.18 -3.52 9.60
CA LEU A 309 12.15 -4.62 10.56
C LEU A 309 11.09 -5.67 10.18
N GLY A 310 9.91 -5.25 9.74
CA GLY A 310 8.84 -6.14 9.29
C GLY A 310 9.23 -6.99 8.08
N MET A 311 9.94 -6.40 7.11
CA MET A 311 10.47 -7.11 5.94
C MET A 311 11.46 -8.23 6.33
N TYR A 312 12.23 -8.03 7.39
CA TYR A 312 13.11 -9.07 7.94
C TYR A 312 12.32 -10.13 8.72
N LEU A 313 11.45 -9.71 9.63
CA LEU A 313 10.75 -10.60 10.55
C LEU A 313 9.68 -11.48 9.88
N ILE A 314 9.14 -11.08 8.74
CA ILE A 314 8.07 -11.83 8.04
C ILE A 314 8.58 -13.21 7.57
N ASP A 315 9.85 -13.30 7.20
CA ASP A 315 10.47 -14.56 6.79
C ASP A 315 10.99 -15.37 7.98
N GLU A 316 11.35 -14.72 9.09
CA GLU A 316 11.81 -15.38 10.31
C GLU A 316 10.68 -15.95 11.17
N LEU A 317 9.60 -15.18 11.37
CA LEU A 317 8.51 -15.56 12.27
C LEU A 317 7.33 -16.23 11.54
N GLY A 318 7.16 -15.95 10.25
CA GLY A 318 5.99 -16.35 9.49
C GLY A 318 4.88 -15.28 9.48
N ARG A 319 3.93 -15.47 8.56
CA ARG A 319 2.93 -14.44 8.27
C ARG A 319 1.85 -14.36 9.36
N LYS A 320 1.35 -15.49 9.80
CA LYS A 320 0.28 -15.57 10.81
C LYS A 320 0.71 -15.06 12.20
N PRO A 321 1.82 -15.52 12.80
CA PRO A 321 2.27 -15.00 14.10
C PRO A 321 2.57 -13.51 14.06
N LEU A 322 3.16 -13.02 12.96
CA LEU A 322 3.49 -11.61 12.80
C LEU A 322 2.24 -10.74 12.73
N LEU A 323 1.22 -11.14 11.98
CA LEU A 323 -0.07 -10.44 11.93
C LEU A 323 -0.78 -10.46 13.29
N MET A 324 -0.78 -11.60 13.99
CA MET A 324 -1.41 -11.70 15.30
C MET A 324 -0.73 -10.78 16.33
N SER A 325 0.60 -10.81 16.43
CA SER A 325 1.34 -9.92 17.34
C SER A 325 1.10 -8.45 17.03
N ALA A 326 1.04 -8.10 15.73
CA ALA A 326 0.76 -6.74 15.29
C ALA A 326 -0.65 -6.28 15.70
N PHE A 327 -1.70 -7.05 15.43
CA PHE A 327 -3.06 -6.69 15.83
C PHE A 327 -3.21 -6.58 17.36
N ALA A 328 -2.56 -7.46 18.12
CA ALA A 328 -2.55 -7.37 19.58
C ALA A 328 -1.86 -6.09 20.06
N GLY A 329 -0.65 -5.80 19.57
CA GLY A 329 0.10 -4.60 19.93
C GLY A 329 -0.62 -3.31 19.53
N MET A 330 -1.24 -3.28 18.33
CA MET A 330 -2.07 -2.16 17.88
C MET A 330 -3.26 -1.92 18.81
N GLY A 331 -4.00 -2.98 19.15
CA GLY A 331 -5.16 -2.89 20.06
C GLY A 331 -4.77 -2.35 21.44
N LEU A 332 -3.69 -2.88 22.02
CA LEU A 332 -3.17 -2.40 23.32
C LEU A 332 -2.73 -0.93 23.25
N SER A 333 -2.03 -0.53 22.20
CA SER A 333 -1.61 0.85 22.00
C SER A 333 -2.81 1.79 21.90
N LEU A 334 -3.85 1.42 21.14
CA LEU A 334 -5.06 2.23 20.98
C LEU A 334 -5.85 2.38 22.29
N VAL A 335 -5.93 1.33 23.12
CA VAL A 335 -6.50 1.43 24.48
C VAL A 335 -5.70 2.42 25.33
N GLY A 336 -4.36 2.35 25.24
CA GLY A 336 -3.46 3.29 25.89
C GLY A 336 -3.68 4.74 25.43
N VAL A 337 -3.79 4.97 24.11
CA VAL A 337 -4.08 6.29 23.52
C VAL A 337 -5.40 6.84 24.06
N ALA A 338 -6.47 6.04 24.05
CA ALA A 338 -7.78 6.44 24.55
C ALA A 338 -7.73 6.82 26.03
N ALA A 339 -7.04 6.03 26.86
CA ALA A 339 -6.85 6.31 28.28
C ALA A 339 -6.03 7.59 28.51
N ALA A 340 -4.93 7.78 27.77
CA ALA A 340 -4.06 8.94 27.92
C ALA A 340 -4.77 10.26 27.52
N ILE A 341 -5.55 10.26 26.43
CA ILE A 341 -6.36 11.42 26.03
C ILE A 341 -7.43 11.73 27.08
N ARG A 342 -8.13 10.68 27.58
CA ARG A 342 -9.21 10.85 28.56
C ARG A 342 -8.71 11.41 29.90
N THR A 343 -7.52 11.03 30.33
CA THR A 343 -6.93 11.44 31.61
C THR A 343 -6.12 12.72 31.51
N GLY A 344 -5.76 13.17 30.29
CA GLY A 344 -4.95 14.37 30.06
C GLY A 344 -3.53 14.31 30.64
N ILE A 345 -2.99 13.09 30.86
CA ILE A 345 -1.75 12.90 31.62
C ILE A 345 -0.54 13.53 30.92
N SER A 346 -0.32 13.30 29.63
CA SER A 346 0.89 13.79 28.93
C SER A 346 0.76 13.68 27.41
N SER A 347 1.07 14.77 26.73
CA SER A 347 1.15 14.82 25.27
C SER A 347 2.23 13.86 24.71
N ILE A 348 3.34 13.71 25.44
CA ILE A 348 4.44 12.82 25.04
C ILE A 348 3.97 11.35 25.14
N LEU A 349 3.23 11.00 26.18
CA LEU A 349 2.69 9.63 26.33
C LEU A 349 1.73 9.28 25.16
N VAL A 350 0.84 10.20 24.79
CA VAL A 350 -0.05 10.00 23.62
C VAL A 350 0.79 9.76 22.36
N LEU A 351 1.82 10.58 22.12
CA LEU A 351 2.72 10.41 20.97
C LEU A 351 3.41 9.05 20.99
N LEU A 352 4.00 8.64 22.11
CA LEU A 352 4.70 7.37 22.25
C LEU A 352 3.77 6.17 21.98
N LEU A 353 2.53 6.23 22.45
CA LEU A 353 1.54 5.18 22.21
C LEU A 353 1.10 5.13 20.74
N VAL A 354 0.94 6.29 20.08
CA VAL A 354 0.67 6.36 18.64
C VAL A 354 1.85 5.81 17.85
N LEU A 355 3.10 6.14 18.23
CA LEU A 355 4.30 5.57 17.59
C LEU A 355 4.36 4.05 17.77
N GLY A 356 4.01 3.53 18.94
CA GLY A 356 3.90 2.08 19.20
C GLY A 356 2.84 1.42 18.32
N TYR A 357 1.67 2.04 18.19
CA TYR A 357 0.60 1.58 17.29
C TYR A 357 1.07 1.52 15.82
N VAL A 358 1.72 2.58 15.33
CA VAL A 358 2.24 2.64 13.95
C VAL A 358 3.37 1.62 13.75
N ALA A 359 4.26 1.44 14.74
CA ALA A 359 5.31 0.43 14.68
C ALA A 359 4.72 -0.98 14.56
N CYS A 360 3.74 -1.34 15.40
CA CYS A 360 3.06 -2.64 15.31
C CYS A 360 2.39 -2.83 13.95
N PHE A 361 1.70 -1.81 13.42
CA PHE A 361 1.12 -1.86 12.08
C PHE A 361 2.19 -2.13 11.02
N ALA A 362 3.25 -1.33 10.99
CA ALA A 362 4.28 -1.38 9.96
C ALA A 362 5.05 -2.71 9.96
N VAL A 363 5.38 -3.23 11.15
CA VAL A 363 6.09 -4.53 11.29
C VAL A 363 5.24 -5.68 10.76
N GLY A 364 3.95 -5.73 11.08
CA GLY A 364 3.14 -6.92 10.80
C GLY A 364 2.06 -6.69 9.76
N VAL A 365 1.14 -5.77 9.97
CA VAL A 365 -0.03 -5.60 9.10
C VAL A 365 0.36 -4.97 7.77
N GLY A 366 1.18 -3.91 7.77
CA GLY A 366 1.60 -3.22 6.56
C GLY A 366 2.39 -4.10 5.59
N THR A 367 3.34 -4.88 6.11
CA THR A 367 4.15 -5.82 5.32
C THR A 367 3.42 -7.13 5.05
N GLY A 368 2.76 -7.71 6.07
CA GLY A 368 2.18 -9.05 6.03
C GLY A 368 0.91 -9.16 5.19
N THR A 369 0.08 -8.11 5.13
CA THR A 369 -1.19 -8.15 4.40
C THR A 369 -1.00 -8.45 2.91
N TRP A 370 -0.11 -7.73 2.24
CA TRP A 370 0.14 -7.92 0.80
C TRP A 370 0.75 -9.28 0.49
N VAL A 371 1.71 -9.71 1.31
CA VAL A 371 2.38 -11.02 1.16
C VAL A 371 1.36 -12.13 1.35
N LEU A 372 0.61 -12.11 2.45
CA LEU A 372 -0.40 -13.13 2.74
C LEU A 372 -1.51 -13.19 1.67
N MET A 373 -2.03 -12.04 1.22
CA MET A 373 -3.01 -11.98 0.15
C MET A 373 -2.50 -12.64 -1.14
N SER A 374 -1.23 -12.42 -1.49
CA SER A 374 -0.62 -12.99 -2.69
C SER A 374 -0.37 -14.50 -2.57
N GLU A 375 -0.03 -14.99 -1.37
CA GLU A 375 0.27 -16.40 -1.11
C GLU A 375 -1.00 -17.26 -0.95
N ILE A 376 -2.07 -16.67 -0.38
CA ILE A 376 -3.34 -17.37 -0.14
C ILE A 376 -4.18 -17.54 -1.41
N CYS A 377 -4.06 -16.60 -2.35
CA CYS A 377 -4.83 -16.64 -3.58
C CYS A 377 -4.33 -17.76 -4.51
N PRO A 378 -5.23 -18.65 -4.99
CA PRO A 378 -4.87 -19.74 -5.89
C PRO A 378 -4.18 -19.23 -7.17
N THR A 379 -3.15 -19.94 -7.63
CA THR A 379 -2.31 -19.55 -8.76
C THR A 379 -3.10 -19.28 -10.03
N ARG A 380 -4.12 -20.12 -10.31
CA ARG A 380 -4.98 -20.05 -11.49
C ARG A 380 -5.85 -18.80 -11.61
N VAL A 381 -6.14 -18.13 -10.48
CA VAL A 381 -7.01 -16.94 -10.43
C VAL A 381 -6.36 -15.77 -9.70
N ARG A 382 -5.06 -15.90 -9.34
CA ARG A 382 -4.34 -14.97 -8.45
C ARG A 382 -4.50 -13.50 -8.85
N GLY A 383 -4.23 -13.16 -10.11
CA GLY A 383 -4.30 -11.77 -10.58
C GLY A 383 -5.67 -11.15 -10.34
N ARG A 384 -6.74 -11.87 -10.67
CA ARG A 384 -8.13 -11.40 -10.45
C ARG A 384 -8.51 -11.36 -8.98
N ALA A 385 -8.12 -12.38 -8.22
CA ALA A 385 -8.39 -12.44 -6.78
C ALA A 385 -7.71 -11.29 -6.04
N MET A 386 -6.44 -11.00 -6.36
CA MET A 386 -5.69 -9.87 -5.82
C MET A 386 -6.33 -8.53 -6.20
N SER A 387 -6.76 -8.35 -7.45
CA SER A 387 -7.44 -7.13 -7.88
C SER A 387 -8.73 -6.89 -7.10
N VAL A 388 -9.56 -7.93 -6.92
CA VAL A 388 -10.78 -7.83 -6.12
C VAL A 388 -10.46 -7.49 -4.67
N ALA A 389 -9.52 -8.20 -4.04
CA ALA A 389 -9.13 -7.93 -2.66
C ALA A 389 -8.56 -6.50 -2.48
N THR A 390 -7.81 -5.99 -3.46
CA THR A 390 -7.29 -4.61 -3.46
C THR A 390 -8.41 -3.57 -3.57
N VAL A 391 -9.44 -3.81 -4.39
CA VAL A 391 -10.61 -2.92 -4.46
C VAL A 391 -11.32 -2.86 -3.10
N PHE A 392 -11.53 -4.00 -2.43
CA PHE A 392 -12.11 -4.02 -1.08
C PHE A 392 -11.22 -3.33 -0.04
N LEU A 393 -9.90 -3.46 -0.16
CA LEU A 393 -8.94 -2.72 0.68
C LEU A 393 -9.13 -1.20 0.52
N TRP A 394 -9.22 -0.70 -0.71
CA TRP A 394 -9.47 0.71 -0.98
C TRP A 394 -10.86 1.17 -0.50
N CYS A 395 -11.89 0.33 -0.62
CA CYS A 395 -13.22 0.61 -0.05
C CYS A 395 -13.14 0.72 1.48
N GLY A 396 -12.38 -0.16 2.14
CA GLY A 396 -12.13 -0.10 3.58
C GLY A 396 -11.41 1.19 3.99
N THR A 397 -10.37 1.56 3.25
CA THR A 397 -9.64 2.83 3.45
C THR A 397 -10.56 4.04 3.33
N LEU A 398 -11.36 4.07 2.26
CA LEU A 398 -12.36 5.11 2.01
C LEU A 398 -13.37 5.21 3.17
N ALA A 399 -13.94 4.07 3.59
CA ALA A 399 -14.93 4.04 4.65
C ALA A 399 -14.37 4.60 5.97
N VAL A 400 -13.17 4.16 6.37
CA VAL A 400 -12.52 4.63 7.62
C VAL A 400 -12.20 6.12 7.54
N THR A 401 -11.65 6.58 6.43
CA THR A 401 -11.24 7.99 6.28
C THR A 401 -12.46 8.92 6.19
N LEU A 402 -13.54 8.49 5.52
CA LEU A 402 -14.75 9.28 5.34
C LEU A 402 -15.59 9.38 6.63
N THR A 403 -15.39 8.50 7.60
CA THR A 403 -16.25 8.45 8.80
C THR A 403 -15.52 8.80 10.08
N PHE A 404 -14.21 9.03 10.06
CA PHE A 404 -13.40 9.16 11.28
C PHE A 404 -13.76 10.40 12.10
N LEU A 405 -13.83 11.59 11.49
CA LEU A 405 -14.14 12.83 12.22
C LEU A 405 -15.57 12.81 12.74
N SER A 406 -16.52 12.28 11.96
CA SER A 406 -17.90 12.05 12.38
C SER A 406 -17.98 11.07 13.54
N LEU A 407 -17.15 10.00 13.57
CA LEU A 407 -17.04 9.09 14.72
C LEU A 407 -16.47 9.80 15.97
N VAL A 408 -15.49 10.68 15.77
CA VAL A 408 -14.92 11.49 16.87
C VAL A 408 -15.98 12.44 17.45
N GLN A 409 -16.83 13.03 16.62
CA GLN A 409 -17.95 13.85 17.11
C GLN A 409 -18.98 13.04 17.88
N LEU A 410 -19.28 11.81 17.42
CA LEU A 410 -20.30 10.95 18.04
C LEU A 410 -19.80 10.25 19.32
N LEU A 411 -18.58 9.73 19.32
CA LEU A 411 -18.03 8.85 20.38
C LEU A 411 -16.94 9.53 21.22
N THR A 412 -16.57 10.77 20.91
CA THR A 412 -15.34 11.44 21.36
C THR A 412 -14.07 10.78 20.78
N ALA A 413 -12.91 11.45 20.82
CA ALA A 413 -11.66 10.88 20.34
C ALA A 413 -11.27 9.58 21.08
N PRO A 414 -11.33 9.50 22.43
CA PRO A 414 -11.10 8.23 23.12
C PRO A 414 -12.04 7.10 22.68
N GLY A 415 -13.33 7.40 22.47
CA GLY A 415 -14.31 6.41 22.02
C GLY A 415 -14.03 5.86 20.63
N ALA A 416 -13.61 6.72 19.69
CA ALA A 416 -13.21 6.30 18.35
C ALA A 416 -11.98 5.38 18.39
N PHE A 417 -10.95 5.70 19.18
CA PHE A 417 -9.78 4.84 19.33
C PHE A 417 -10.10 3.50 20.00
N LEU A 418 -11.02 3.47 20.98
CA LEU A 418 -11.50 2.22 21.57
C LEU A 418 -12.26 1.35 20.56
N LEU A 419 -13.06 1.94 19.68
CA LEU A 419 -13.71 1.20 18.59
C LEU A 419 -12.66 0.50 17.69
N TYR A 420 -11.62 1.21 17.30
CA TYR A 420 -10.53 0.62 16.51
C TYR A 420 -9.75 -0.46 17.28
N ALA A 421 -9.59 -0.30 18.60
CA ALA A 421 -9.00 -1.34 19.45
C ALA A 421 -9.84 -2.63 19.44
N VAL A 422 -11.18 -2.51 19.53
CA VAL A 422 -12.08 -3.67 19.38
C VAL A 422 -11.95 -4.33 18.03
N ILE A 423 -11.85 -3.53 16.95
CA ILE A 423 -11.64 -4.07 15.60
C ILE A 423 -10.30 -4.80 15.49
N CYS A 424 -9.21 -4.28 16.09
CA CYS A 424 -7.93 -4.98 16.17
C CYS A 424 -8.07 -6.33 16.87
N PHE A 425 -8.82 -6.41 17.98
CA PHE A 425 -9.08 -7.66 18.67
C PHE A 425 -9.89 -8.65 17.80
N VAL A 426 -10.92 -8.19 17.09
CA VAL A 426 -11.68 -9.02 16.16
C VAL A 426 -10.79 -9.52 15.02
N ALA A 427 -9.93 -8.67 14.47
CA ALA A 427 -8.94 -9.03 13.45
C ALA A 427 -7.95 -10.08 13.96
N PHE A 428 -7.46 -9.93 15.20
CA PHE A 428 -6.63 -10.93 15.87
C PHE A 428 -7.32 -12.29 15.93
N LEU A 429 -8.57 -12.34 16.40
CA LEU A 429 -9.36 -13.58 16.48
C LEU A 429 -9.61 -14.19 15.09
N PHE A 430 -9.88 -13.36 14.10
CA PHE A 430 -10.06 -13.80 12.72
C PHE A 430 -8.77 -14.44 12.18
N VAL A 431 -7.61 -13.79 12.33
CA VAL A 431 -6.33 -14.33 11.87
C VAL A 431 -6.02 -15.63 12.60
N TRP A 432 -6.22 -15.68 13.91
CA TRP A 432 -6.00 -16.87 14.72
C TRP A 432 -6.80 -18.09 14.20
N LYS A 433 -8.11 -17.90 13.93
CA LYS A 433 -9.03 -18.99 13.58
C LYS A 433 -9.06 -19.33 12.08
N ALA A 434 -8.99 -18.32 11.21
CA ALA A 434 -9.31 -18.48 9.80
C ALA A 434 -8.10 -18.47 8.85
N VAL A 435 -7.03 -17.79 9.24
CA VAL A 435 -5.86 -17.62 8.38
C VAL A 435 -4.88 -18.77 8.61
N PRO A 436 -4.50 -19.54 7.56
CA PRO A 436 -3.43 -20.53 7.67
C PRO A 436 -2.06 -19.85 7.70
N GLU A 437 -1.06 -20.54 8.29
CA GLU A 437 0.32 -20.15 8.08
C GLU A 437 0.78 -20.56 6.67
N THR A 438 1.44 -19.63 6.00
CA THR A 438 1.91 -19.82 4.62
C THR A 438 3.43 -19.99 4.52
N LYS A 439 4.17 -19.65 5.57
CA LYS A 439 5.63 -19.81 5.62
C LYS A 439 6.05 -21.27 5.37
N GLY A 440 6.99 -21.46 4.45
CA GLY A 440 7.58 -22.76 4.16
C GLY A 440 6.77 -23.67 3.25
N TYR A 441 5.61 -23.22 2.76
CA TYR A 441 4.80 -23.97 1.79
C TYR A 441 4.91 -23.33 0.40
N SER A 442 4.98 -24.18 -0.63
CA SER A 442 4.84 -23.71 -2.01
C SER A 442 3.41 -23.23 -2.28
N LEU A 443 3.25 -22.40 -3.31
CA LEU A 443 1.93 -21.88 -3.68
C LEU A 443 0.97 -22.99 -4.12
N GLU A 444 1.50 -24.03 -4.74
CA GLU A 444 0.82 -25.23 -5.18
C GLU A 444 0.33 -26.08 -4.00
N GLU A 445 1.16 -26.19 -2.95
CA GLU A 445 0.78 -26.85 -1.70
C GLU A 445 -0.34 -26.10 -0.98
N ILE A 446 -0.28 -24.77 -0.94
CA ILE A 446 -1.36 -23.94 -0.37
C ILE A 446 -2.66 -24.12 -1.17
N GLU A 447 -2.59 -24.10 -2.51
CA GLU A 447 -3.74 -24.31 -3.39
C GLU A 447 -4.34 -25.70 -3.20
N SER A 448 -3.51 -26.76 -3.13
CA SER A 448 -3.95 -28.13 -2.94
C SER A 448 -4.73 -28.33 -1.63
N ARG A 449 -4.32 -27.65 -0.54
CA ARG A 449 -5.04 -27.69 0.75
C ARG A 449 -6.46 -27.14 0.63
N TRP A 450 -6.68 -26.11 -0.18
CA TRP A 450 -8.01 -25.54 -0.41
C TRP A 450 -8.90 -26.51 -1.20
N ILE A 451 -8.36 -27.18 -2.21
CA ILE A 451 -9.10 -28.14 -3.05
C ILE A 451 -9.47 -29.40 -2.25
N VAL A 452 -8.56 -29.92 -1.43
CA VAL A 452 -8.81 -31.10 -0.59
C VAL A 452 -9.86 -30.81 0.48
N GLN A 453 -9.81 -29.65 1.14
CA GLN A 453 -10.78 -29.26 2.15
C GLN A 453 -12.21 -29.15 1.61
N GLU A 454 -12.38 -28.88 0.32
CA GLU A 454 -13.70 -28.81 -0.31
C GLU A 454 -14.26 -30.19 -0.60
N LYS A 455 -13.43 -31.15 -1.03
CA LYS A 455 -13.87 -32.54 -1.32
C LYS A 455 -14.30 -33.32 -0.06
N VAL A 456 -13.91 -32.86 1.13
CA VAL A 456 -14.20 -33.48 2.43
C VAL A 456 -15.42 -32.85 3.12
N ARG A 457 -16.02 -31.79 2.56
CA ARG A 457 -17.30 -31.25 3.07
C ARG A 457 -18.44 -32.10 2.57
N PRO A 458 -19.25 -32.71 3.50
CA PRO A 458 -20.43 -33.51 3.16
C PRO A 458 -21.50 -32.67 2.47
#